data_1987f14830d509011b9d2f01532b7c57
#
_entry.id   1987f14830d509011b9d2f01532b7c57
#
_cell.length_a   1.000
_cell.length_b   1.000
_cell.length_c   1.000
_cell.angle_alpha   90.00
_cell.angle_beta   90.00
_cell.angle_gamma   90.00
#
_symmetry.space_group_name_H-M   'P 1'
#
loop_
_entity.id
_entity.type
_entity.pdbx_description
1 polymer ?
#
loop_
_entity_poly.entity_id
_entity_poly.type
_entity_poly.pdbx_seq_one_letter_code
_entity_poly.pdbx_strand_id
1 'polypeptide(L)'
;MLFRSTAGDGLFKIVFLGDGVTGFELELTWLRDRAEPYNLGDLEYHLALTADDYDNAYAKHKAIGVVCYENPGMGIYFISDPDGYWIEIVPKR
;
A
#
# COMPACT_ATOMS: atom_id res chain seq x y z
N MET A 1 -3.81 -9.35 7.98
CA MET A 1 -3.44 -7.95 8.27
C MET A 1 -4.39 -7.44 9.34
N LEU A 2 -3.84 -6.86 10.39
CA LEU A 2 -4.64 -6.23 11.44
C LEU A 2 -4.88 -4.77 11.09
N PHE A 3 -6.05 -4.27 11.46
CA PHE A 3 -6.27 -2.83 11.33
C PHE A 3 -7.11 -2.33 12.51
N ARG A 4 -6.91 -1.07 12.83
CA ARG A 4 -7.76 -0.34 13.77
C ARG A 4 -8.03 1.04 13.19
N SER A 5 -9.19 1.60 13.51
CA SER A 5 -9.57 2.89 12.99
C SER A 5 -9.90 3.83 14.14
N THR A 6 -9.68 5.11 13.88
CA THR A 6 -10.08 6.18 14.78
C THR A 6 -10.72 7.27 13.94
N ALA A 7 -11.78 7.86 14.45
CA ALA A 7 -12.48 8.93 13.75
C ALA A 7 -12.36 10.21 14.57
N GLY A 8 -12.05 11.32 13.88
CA GLY A 8 -12.17 12.63 14.47
C GLY A 8 -13.64 13.05 14.51
N ASP A 9 -13.87 14.33 14.54
CA ASP A 9 -15.20 14.93 14.62
C ASP A 9 -15.91 15.00 13.26
N GLY A 10 -15.67 14.02 12.39
CA GLY A 10 -16.25 13.95 11.05
C GLY A 10 -15.40 14.60 9.97
N LEU A 11 -14.37 15.33 10.34
CA LEU A 11 -13.49 16.01 9.37
C LEU A 11 -12.43 15.06 8.79
N PHE A 12 -12.07 14.04 9.54
CA PHE A 12 -11.06 13.08 9.10
C PHE A 12 -11.32 11.71 9.69
N LYS A 13 -10.69 10.70 9.09
CA LYS A 13 -10.63 9.34 9.63
C LYS A 13 -9.21 8.84 9.50
N ILE A 14 -8.74 8.13 10.51
CA ILE A 14 -7.41 7.54 10.52
C ILE A 14 -7.57 6.03 10.65
N VAL A 15 -6.88 5.29 9.77
CA VAL A 15 -6.87 3.83 9.78
C VAL A 15 -5.41 3.39 9.89
N PHE A 16 -5.14 2.47 10.81
CA PHE A 16 -3.82 1.88 10.99
C PHE A 16 -3.85 0.44 10.49
N LEU A 17 -2.94 0.12 9.58
CA LEU A 17 -2.79 -1.24 9.03
C LEU A 17 -1.49 -1.83 9.57
N GLY A 18 -1.55 -3.05 10.07
CA GLY A 18 -0.39 -3.73 10.60
C GLY A 18 -0.35 -5.19 10.18
N ASP A 19 0.80 -5.85 10.40
CA ASP A 19 1.00 -7.25 10.05
C ASP A 19 0.63 -8.22 11.18
N GLY A 20 0.41 -7.70 12.38
CA GLY A 20 0.09 -8.53 13.55
C GLY A 20 1.30 -9.24 14.15
N VAL A 21 2.50 -9.03 13.61
CA VAL A 21 3.72 -9.71 14.03
C VAL A 21 4.73 -8.72 14.56
N THR A 22 5.00 -7.65 13.80
CA THR A 22 5.92 -6.59 14.20
C THR A 22 5.13 -5.42 14.78
N GLY A 23 5.83 -4.42 15.29
CA GLY A 23 5.20 -3.18 15.74
C GLY A 23 4.94 -2.17 14.63
N PHE A 24 5.27 -2.53 13.39
CA PHE A 24 5.07 -1.62 12.26
C PHE A 24 3.59 -1.41 11.98
N GLU A 25 3.21 -0.15 11.79
CA GLU A 25 1.86 0.21 11.36
C GLU A 25 1.94 1.26 10.26
N LEU A 26 1.08 1.14 9.27
CA LEU A 26 0.88 2.15 8.24
C LEU A 26 -0.36 2.95 8.60
N GLU A 27 -0.22 4.26 8.72
CA GLU A 27 -1.34 5.14 9.02
C GLU A 27 -1.89 5.71 7.72
N LEU A 28 -3.19 5.52 7.49
CA LEU A 28 -3.91 6.11 6.37
C LEU A 28 -4.87 7.16 6.92
N THR A 29 -4.89 8.33 6.30
CA THR A 29 -5.76 9.43 6.72
C THR A 29 -6.69 9.81 5.59
N TRP A 30 -7.99 9.78 5.87
CA TRP A 30 -9.02 10.27 4.97
C TRP A 30 -9.49 11.64 5.43
N LEU A 31 -9.57 12.58 4.48
CA LEU A 31 -10.02 13.94 4.75
C LEU A 31 -11.35 14.19 4.05
N ARG A 32 -12.38 14.49 4.83
CA ARG A 32 -13.74 14.66 4.31
C ARG A 32 -13.83 15.72 3.22
N ASP A 33 -13.17 16.85 3.44
CA ASP A 33 -13.35 18.02 2.58
C ASP A 33 -12.32 18.08 1.44
N ARG A 34 -11.54 17.03 1.27
CA ARG A 34 -10.60 16.98 0.15
C ARG A 34 -11.24 16.27 -1.04
N ALA A 35 -11.50 17.05 -2.09
CA ALA A 35 -12.07 16.54 -3.34
C ALA A 35 -11.03 16.33 -4.42
N GLU A 36 -9.85 16.95 -4.30
CA GLU A 36 -8.81 16.93 -5.33
C GLU A 36 -7.89 15.73 -5.18
N PRO A 37 -7.39 15.16 -6.29
CA PRO A 37 -6.34 14.14 -6.19
C PRO A 37 -5.12 14.68 -5.49
N TYR A 38 -4.34 13.79 -4.86
CA TYR A 38 -3.09 14.17 -4.21
C TYR A 38 -2.01 14.38 -5.27
N ASN A 39 -1.15 15.36 -5.03
CA ASN A 39 0.03 15.57 -5.85
C ASN A 39 1.12 14.64 -5.34
N LEU A 40 1.43 13.59 -6.11
CA LEU A 40 2.39 12.56 -5.71
C LEU A 40 3.82 12.89 -6.14
N GLY A 41 4.03 14.05 -6.78
CA GLY A 41 5.35 14.42 -7.28
C GLY A 41 5.83 13.41 -8.32
N ASP A 42 7.12 13.09 -8.26
CA ASP A 42 7.73 12.13 -9.18
C ASP A 42 7.73 10.70 -8.64
N LEU A 43 6.99 10.43 -7.57
CA LEU A 43 6.96 9.11 -6.91
C LEU A 43 8.36 8.64 -6.49
N GLU A 44 9.16 9.57 -5.98
CA GLU A 44 10.54 9.27 -5.56
C GLU A 44 10.59 8.45 -4.27
N TYR A 45 9.51 8.45 -3.53
CA TYR A 45 9.37 7.70 -2.28
C TYR A 45 8.31 6.62 -2.45
N HIS A 46 8.58 5.44 -1.94
CA HIS A 46 7.58 4.38 -1.91
C HIS A 46 7.79 3.46 -0.71
N LEU A 47 6.73 2.77 -0.34
CA LEU A 47 6.74 1.76 0.69
C LEU A 47 7.09 0.42 0.05
N ALA A 48 7.90 -0.39 0.73
CA ALA A 48 8.19 -1.75 0.28
C ALA A 48 7.68 -2.74 1.33
N LEU A 49 6.99 -3.77 0.87
CA LEU A 49 6.43 -4.81 1.73
C LEU A 49 6.97 -6.17 1.30
N THR A 50 7.37 -6.98 2.27
CA THR A 50 7.81 -8.36 2.04
C THR A 50 6.59 -9.28 2.01
N ALA A 51 6.52 -10.12 0.99
CA ALA A 51 5.47 -11.14 0.89
C ALA A 51 6.04 -12.50 1.26
N ASP A 52 5.39 -13.20 2.19
CA ASP A 52 5.81 -14.55 2.58
C ASP A 52 5.66 -15.54 1.43
N ASP A 53 4.55 -15.44 0.70
CA ASP A 53 4.30 -16.22 -0.50
C ASP A 53 4.21 -15.27 -1.69
N TYR A 54 5.37 -14.97 -2.24
CA TYR A 54 5.53 -13.98 -3.31
C TYR A 54 4.69 -14.33 -4.55
N ASP A 55 4.75 -15.59 -4.97
CA ASP A 55 4.05 -16.01 -6.20
C ASP A 55 2.54 -15.90 -6.03
N ASN A 56 2.02 -16.27 -4.88
CA ASN A 56 0.60 -16.15 -4.58
C ASN A 56 0.17 -14.69 -4.48
N ALA A 57 1.00 -13.84 -3.87
CA ALA A 57 0.74 -12.40 -3.80
C ALA A 57 0.68 -11.79 -5.19
N TYR A 58 1.62 -12.16 -6.06
CA TYR A 58 1.64 -11.67 -7.44
C TYR A 58 0.37 -12.07 -8.18
N ALA A 59 -0.03 -13.35 -8.06
CA ALA A 59 -1.23 -13.84 -8.73
C ALA A 59 -2.47 -13.08 -8.27
N LYS A 60 -2.59 -12.82 -6.98
CA LYS A 60 -3.72 -12.05 -6.43
C LYS A 60 -3.73 -10.61 -6.93
N HIS A 61 -2.58 -9.96 -6.89
CA HIS A 61 -2.48 -8.57 -7.32
C HIS A 61 -2.74 -8.42 -8.81
N LYS A 62 -2.28 -9.39 -9.60
CA LYS A 62 -2.54 -9.42 -11.04
C LYS A 62 -4.03 -9.61 -11.31
N ALA A 63 -4.69 -10.50 -10.57
CA ALA A 63 -6.12 -10.78 -10.75
C ALA A 63 -6.99 -9.57 -10.46
N ILE A 64 -6.64 -8.75 -9.46
CA ILE A 64 -7.41 -7.55 -9.13
C ILE A 64 -6.95 -6.31 -9.90
N GLY A 65 -5.93 -6.44 -10.76
CA GLY A 65 -5.55 -5.38 -11.69
C GLY A 65 -4.76 -4.24 -11.09
N VAL A 66 -4.05 -4.46 -9.98
CA VAL A 66 -3.31 -3.38 -9.30
C VAL A 66 -1.82 -3.36 -9.61
N VAL A 67 -1.29 -4.36 -10.31
CA VAL A 67 0.13 -4.38 -10.69
C VAL A 67 0.39 -3.26 -11.69
N CYS A 68 1.28 -2.33 -11.35
CA CYS A 68 1.57 -1.17 -12.19
C CYS A 68 2.98 -1.19 -12.81
N TYR A 69 3.88 -1.99 -12.27
CA TYR A 69 5.22 -2.12 -12.81
C TYR A 69 5.83 -3.45 -12.39
N GLU A 70 6.54 -4.10 -13.31
CA GLU A 70 7.20 -5.37 -13.03
C GLU A 70 8.67 -5.25 -13.38
N ASN A 71 9.51 -5.82 -12.50
CA ASN A 71 10.95 -5.89 -12.72
C ASN A 71 11.43 -7.32 -12.47
N PRO A 72 11.26 -8.21 -13.46
CA PRO A 72 11.64 -9.62 -13.28
C PRO A 72 13.15 -9.82 -13.10
N GLY A 73 13.96 -8.90 -13.60
CA GLY A 73 15.40 -8.97 -13.39
C GLY A 73 15.80 -8.83 -11.94
N MET A 74 15.06 -8.06 -11.15
CA MET A 74 15.27 -7.91 -9.71
C MET A 74 14.37 -8.81 -8.89
N GLY A 75 13.39 -9.47 -9.51
CA GLY A 75 12.45 -10.32 -8.80
C GLY A 75 11.47 -9.56 -7.93
N ILE A 76 11.04 -8.38 -8.37
CA ILE A 76 10.10 -7.53 -7.64
C ILE A 76 9.03 -7.00 -8.58
N TYR A 77 7.96 -6.48 -7.99
CA TYR A 77 6.94 -5.75 -8.75
C TYR A 77 6.33 -4.67 -7.86
N PHE A 78 5.60 -3.76 -8.48
CA PHE A 78 4.92 -2.67 -7.79
C PHE A 78 3.42 -2.78 -8.01
N ILE A 79 2.67 -2.41 -6.99
CA ILE A 79 1.22 -2.23 -7.07
C ILE A 79 0.90 -0.77 -6.83
N SER A 80 -0.25 -0.33 -7.34
CA SER A 80 -0.73 1.02 -7.15
C SER A 80 -1.89 1.01 -6.15
N ASP A 81 -1.84 1.91 -5.16
CA ASP A 81 -2.98 2.07 -4.27
C ASP A 81 -4.06 2.94 -4.96
N PRO A 82 -5.25 3.11 -4.34
CA PRO A 82 -6.32 3.89 -4.99
C PRO A 82 -5.96 5.33 -5.32
N ASP A 83 -4.98 5.93 -4.64
CA ASP A 83 -4.55 7.29 -4.90
C ASP A 83 -3.38 7.37 -5.90
N GLY A 84 -2.88 6.23 -6.37
CA GLY A 84 -1.79 6.17 -7.33
C GLY A 84 -0.41 6.02 -6.71
N TYR A 85 -0.28 5.92 -5.38
CA TYR A 85 1.00 5.65 -4.75
C TYR A 85 1.46 4.24 -5.09
N TRP A 86 2.76 4.11 -5.35
CA TRP A 86 3.36 2.82 -5.67
C TRP A 86 3.84 2.13 -4.41
N ILE A 87 3.58 0.84 -4.33
CA ILE A 87 4.04 -0.03 -3.24
C ILE A 87 4.82 -1.16 -3.87
N GLU A 88 6.07 -1.32 -3.43
CA GLU A 88 6.95 -2.37 -3.92
C GLU A 88 6.67 -3.66 -3.17
N ILE A 89 6.54 -4.77 -3.90
CA ILE A 89 6.38 -6.09 -3.30
C ILE A 89 7.65 -6.88 -3.53
N VAL A 90 8.25 -7.32 -2.43
CA VAL A 90 9.53 -8.03 -2.47
C VAL A 90 9.36 -9.42 -1.85
N PRO A 91 10.10 -10.41 -2.37
CA PRO A 91 10.06 -11.75 -1.78
C PRO A 91 10.76 -11.78 -0.42
N LYS A 92 10.33 -12.70 0.41
CA LYS A 92 11.00 -12.95 1.68
C LYS A 92 12.40 -13.50 1.41
N ARG A 93 13.38 -12.99 2.10
CA ARG A 93 14.79 -13.36 1.93
C ARG A 93 15.35 -13.99 3.19
#